data_f5f15bbad894fdb4dea8962cddb6dc96
#
_entry.id   f5f15bbad894fdb4dea8962cddb6dc96
#
_cell.length_a   1.000
_cell.length_b   1.000
_cell.length_c   1.000
_cell.angle_alpha   90.00
_cell.angle_beta   90.00
_cell.angle_gamma   90.00
#
_symmetry.space_group_name_H-M   'P 1'
#
loop_
_entity.id
_entity.type
_entity.pdbx_description
1 polymer ?
#
loop_
_entity_poly.entity_id
_entity_poly.type
_entity_poly.pdbx_seq_one_letter_code
_entity_poly.pdbx_strand_id
1 'polypeptide(L)'
;MAFHWNEQKNEVLKKEQGISFERIVVAIEEGHLLDILEHSNKEQYADQIVIIVEIGRYAVCVPAVEEANGDFFLKTLFPCRKYTKRYKLDGKK
;
A
#
# COMPACT_ATOMS: atom_id res chain seq x y z
N MET A 1 -2.01 3.72 15.66
CA MET A 1 -1.73 2.85 14.48
C MET A 1 -0.30 3.10 14.01
N ALA A 2 0.51 2.07 13.96
CA ALA A 2 1.89 2.18 13.51
C ALA A 2 2.12 1.25 12.34
N PHE A 3 3.15 1.58 11.52
CA PHE A 3 3.50 0.79 10.36
C PHE A 3 4.91 0.25 10.53
N HIS A 4 5.07 -1.03 10.20
CA HIS A 4 6.34 -1.74 10.29
C HIS A 4 6.66 -2.37 8.94
N TRP A 5 7.93 -2.64 8.69
CA TRP A 5 8.35 -3.32 7.46
C TRP A 5 9.75 -3.88 7.64
N ASN A 6 10.16 -4.70 6.69
CA ASN A 6 11.52 -5.22 6.63
C ASN A 6 12.40 -4.20 5.91
N GLU A 7 13.47 -3.74 6.56
CA GLU A 7 14.29 -2.68 6.00
C GLU A 7 15.04 -3.12 4.74
N GLN A 8 15.44 -4.39 4.68
CA GLN A 8 16.09 -4.91 3.47
C GLN A 8 15.13 -4.89 2.29
N LYS A 9 13.88 -5.27 2.52
CA LYS A 9 12.84 -5.20 1.49
C LYS A 9 12.62 -3.76 1.04
N ASN A 10 12.64 -2.83 1.99
CA ASN A 10 12.47 -1.42 1.70
C ASN A 10 13.55 -0.92 0.74
N GLU A 11 14.81 -1.31 0.98
CA GLU A 11 15.91 -0.90 0.10
C GLU A 11 15.76 -1.47 -1.30
N VAL A 12 15.33 -2.72 -1.41
CA VAL A 12 15.08 -3.33 -2.71
C VAL A 12 13.99 -2.58 -3.46
N LEU A 13 12.90 -2.24 -2.78
CA LEU A 13 11.78 -1.54 -3.41
C LEU A 13 12.18 -0.14 -3.86
N LYS A 14 13.00 0.56 -3.10
CA LYS A 14 13.50 1.86 -3.52
C LYS A 14 14.22 1.77 -4.86
N LYS A 15 15.02 0.73 -5.03
CA LYS A 15 15.78 0.53 -6.26
C LYS A 15 14.88 0.09 -7.41
N GLU A 16 13.96 -0.84 -7.15
CA GLU A 16 13.14 -1.43 -8.19
C GLU A 16 11.96 -0.57 -8.59
N GLN A 17 11.30 0.03 -7.60
CA GLN A 17 10.06 0.77 -7.83
C GLN A 17 10.24 2.28 -7.68
N GLY A 18 11.34 2.72 -7.07
CA GLY A 18 11.53 4.13 -6.78
C GLY A 18 10.64 4.64 -5.66
N ILE A 19 10.02 3.74 -4.90
CA ILE A 19 9.10 4.11 -3.82
C ILE A 19 9.51 3.34 -2.58
N SER A 20 9.58 4.03 -1.44
CA SER A 20 9.90 3.42 -0.16
C SER A 20 8.63 3.23 0.67
N PHE A 21 8.72 2.39 1.71
CA PHE A 21 7.61 2.27 2.66
C PHE A 21 7.40 3.58 3.43
N GLU A 22 8.48 4.33 3.70
CA GLU A 22 8.34 5.64 4.33
C GLU A 22 7.45 6.55 3.48
N ARG A 23 7.62 6.51 2.17
CA ARG A 23 6.81 7.33 1.26
C ARG A 23 5.34 6.93 1.33
N ILE A 24 5.06 5.63 1.50
CA ILE A 24 3.69 5.14 1.68
C ILE A 24 3.07 5.73 2.95
N VAL A 25 3.81 5.70 4.07
CA VAL A 25 3.30 6.21 5.33
C VAL A 25 3.01 7.71 5.22
N VAL A 26 3.91 8.46 4.59
CA VAL A 26 3.70 9.90 4.39
C VAL A 26 2.45 10.15 3.56
N ALA A 27 2.23 9.37 2.50
CA ALA A 27 1.05 9.52 1.66
C ALA A 27 -0.22 9.27 2.46
N ILE A 28 -0.22 8.27 3.33
CA ILE A 28 -1.38 7.99 4.18
C ILE A 28 -1.63 9.16 5.14
N GLU A 29 -0.58 9.68 5.75
CA GLU A 29 -0.71 10.78 6.70
C GLU A 29 -1.17 12.07 6.04
N GLU A 30 -0.87 12.24 4.77
CA GLU A 30 -1.29 13.42 4.02
C GLU A 30 -2.68 13.28 3.41
N GLY A 31 -3.36 12.18 3.67
CA GLY A 31 -4.73 12.01 3.19
C GLY A 31 -4.86 11.38 1.82
N HIS A 32 -3.81 10.73 1.34
CA HIS A 32 -3.81 10.12 0.01
C HIS A 32 -4.16 8.63 0.05
N LEU A 33 -4.71 8.16 1.15
CA LEU A 33 -5.22 6.80 1.25
C LEU A 33 -6.50 6.71 0.40
N LEU A 34 -6.50 5.78 -0.56
CA LEU A 34 -7.66 5.61 -1.44
C LEU A 34 -8.61 4.54 -0.93
N ASP A 35 -8.08 3.42 -0.45
CA ASP A 35 -8.92 2.33 0.02
C ASP A 35 -8.10 1.33 0.80
N ILE A 36 -8.78 0.49 1.57
CA ILE A 36 -8.19 -0.67 2.22
C ILE A 36 -9.09 -1.84 1.88
N LEU A 37 -8.52 -2.83 1.17
CA LEU A 37 -9.27 -3.98 0.71
C LEU A 37 -8.88 -5.20 1.53
N GLU A 38 -9.89 -6.03 1.85
CA GLU A 38 -9.64 -7.29 2.54
C GLU A 38 -9.25 -8.35 1.53
N HIS A 39 -8.50 -9.35 2.00
CA HIS A 39 -8.14 -10.47 1.13
C HIS A 39 -9.39 -11.24 0.75
N SER A 40 -9.44 -11.73 -0.50
CA SER A 40 -10.63 -12.43 -0.99
C SER A 40 -10.89 -13.73 -0.25
N ASN A 41 -9.85 -14.39 0.25
CA ASN A 41 -9.98 -15.62 1.04
C ASN A 41 -9.74 -15.32 2.51
N LYS A 42 -10.80 -14.89 3.19
CA LYS A 42 -10.71 -14.49 4.60
C LYS A 42 -10.45 -15.67 5.54
N GLU A 43 -10.88 -16.86 5.18
CA GLU A 43 -10.68 -18.00 6.05
C GLU A 43 -9.21 -18.32 6.27
N GLN A 44 -8.41 -18.19 5.20
CA GLN A 44 -7.00 -18.50 5.25
C GLN A 44 -6.15 -17.26 5.51
N TYR A 45 -6.63 -16.08 5.10
CA TYR A 45 -5.84 -14.84 5.14
C TYR A 45 -6.62 -13.73 5.85
N ALA A 46 -7.20 -14.06 7.01
CA ALA A 46 -8.08 -13.14 7.74
C ALA A 46 -7.42 -11.80 8.07
N ASP A 47 -6.12 -11.82 8.35
CA ASP A 47 -5.40 -10.63 8.76
C ASP A 47 -4.72 -9.89 7.61
N GLN A 48 -4.89 -10.38 6.37
CA GLN A 48 -4.23 -9.78 5.22
C GLN A 48 -5.14 -8.79 4.53
N ILE A 49 -4.57 -7.61 4.24
CA ILE A 49 -5.28 -6.53 3.56
C ILE A 49 -4.39 -5.98 2.46
N VAL A 50 -4.99 -5.16 1.59
CA VAL A 50 -4.25 -4.40 0.59
C VAL A 50 -4.61 -2.94 0.80
N ILE A 51 -3.60 -2.14 1.12
CA ILE A 51 -3.76 -0.70 1.28
C ILE A 51 -3.48 -0.06 -0.08
N ILE A 52 -4.38 0.82 -0.53
CA ILE A 52 -4.21 1.49 -1.82
C ILE A 52 -4.01 2.97 -1.54
N VAL A 53 -2.90 3.51 -2.00
CA VAL A 53 -2.57 4.92 -1.81
C VAL A 53 -2.26 5.58 -3.14
N GLU A 54 -2.46 6.90 -3.20
CA GLU A 54 -2.09 7.68 -4.37
C GLU A 54 -0.71 8.28 -4.17
N ILE A 55 0.20 8.02 -5.11
CA ILE A 55 1.52 8.63 -5.13
C ILE A 55 1.78 9.13 -6.54
N GLY A 56 1.96 10.44 -6.68
CA GLY A 56 2.26 11.04 -7.97
C GLY A 56 1.18 10.76 -9.01
N ARG A 57 -0.07 10.79 -8.60
CA ARG A 57 -1.23 10.55 -9.47
C ARG A 57 -1.28 9.11 -10.00
N TYR A 58 -0.72 8.19 -9.22
CA TYR A 58 -0.74 6.77 -9.56
C TYR A 58 -1.12 5.97 -8.33
N ALA A 59 -1.94 4.94 -8.51
CA ALA A 59 -2.36 4.09 -7.40
C ALA A 59 -1.26 3.07 -7.12
N VAL A 60 -0.89 2.94 -5.86
CA VAL A 60 0.10 1.97 -5.41
C VAL A 60 -0.58 1.02 -4.44
N CYS A 61 -0.45 -0.27 -4.70
CA CYS A 61 -0.99 -1.30 -3.84
C CYS A 61 0.07 -1.76 -2.85
N VAL A 62 -0.31 -1.84 -1.58
CA VAL A 62 0.60 -2.21 -0.50
C VAL A 62 -0.02 -3.37 0.28
N PRO A 63 0.29 -4.61 -0.09
CA PRO A 63 -0.14 -5.74 0.72
C PRO A 63 0.43 -5.66 2.13
N ALA A 64 -0.41 -5.89 3.12
CA ALA A 64 -0.04 -5.70 4.51
C ALA A 64 -0.75 -6.73 5.38
N VAL A 65 -0.26 -6.88 6.61
CA VAL A 65 -0.88 -7.74 7.62
C VAL A 65 -1.27 -6.86 8.78
N GLU A 66 -2.51 -6.97 9.21
CA GLU A 66 -2.98 -6.28 10.41
C GLU A 66 -2.55 -7.08 11.63
N GLU A 67 -1.82 -6.46 12.53
CA GLU A 67 -1.31 -7.11 13.73
C GLU A 67 -2.32 -7.00 14.87
N ALA A 68 -2.18 -7.87 15.86
CA ALA A 68 -3.14 -7.97 16.96
C ALA A 68 -3.28 -6.65 17.74
N ASN A 69 -2.22 -5.85 17.79
CA ASN A 69 -2.25 -4.57 18.50
C ASN A 69 -2.79 -3.42 17.65
N GLY A 70 -3.25 -3.70 16.44
CA GLY A 70 -3.78 -2.69 15.55
C GLY A 70 -2.74 -2.04 14.64
N ASP A 71 -1.49 -2.46 14.71
CA ASP A 71 -0.47 -1.98 13.80
C ASP A 71 -0.53 -2.77 12.49
N PHE A 72 0.18 -2.26 11.47
CA PHE A 72 0.22 -2.91 10.16
C PHE A 72 1.65 -3.20 9.77
N PHE A 73 1.89 -4.42 9.33
CA PHE A 73 3.17 -4.82 8.76
C PHE A 73 3.05 -4.75 7.23
N LEU A 74 3.80 -3.85 6.62
CA LEU A 74 3.77 -3.64 5.17
C LEU A 74 4.69 -4.67 4.51
N LYS A 75 4.13 -5.53 3.66
CA LYS A 75 4.88 -6.66 3.11
C LYS A 75 5.63 -6.31 1.84
N THR A 76 4.99 -5.56 0.95
CA THR A 76 5.58 -5.14 -0.32
C THR A 76 4.75 -3.98 -0.86
N LEU A 77 5.13 -3.47 -2.02
CA LEU A 77 4.34 -2.46 -2.71
C LEU A 77 4.59 -2.60 -4.21
N PHE A 78 3.61 -2.19 -4.99
CA PHE A 78 3.75 -2.15 -6.44
C PHE A 78 2.71 -1.20 -7.02
N PRO A 79 3.04 -0.50 -8.13
CA PRO A 79 2.05 0.35 -8.78
C PRO A 79 0.98 -0.51 -9.44
N CYS A 80 -0.24 -0.02 -9.45
CA CYS A 80 -1.36 -0.78 -9.98
C CYS A 80 -2.15 0.05 -10.98
N ARG A 81 -2.01 -0.27 -12.26
CA ARG A 81 -2.71 0.44 -13.33
C ARG A 81 -4.22 0.33 -13.20
N LYS A 82 -4.69 -0.84 -12.78
CA LYS A 82 -6.12 -1.08 -12.63
C LYS A 82 -6.76 -0.04 -11.70
N TYR A 83 -6.16 0.19 -10.55
CA TYR A 83 -6.72 1.14 -9.59
C TYR A 83 -6.43 2.58 -9.98
N THR A 84 -5.33 2.83 -10.68
CA THR A 84 -5.05 4.15 -11.21
C THR A 84 -6.18 4.59 -12.13
N LYS A 85 -6.62 3.69 -13.01
CA LYS A 85 -7.74 3.99 -13.90
C LYS A 85 -9.06 4.08 -13.16
N ARG A 86 -9.29 3.18 -12.19
CA ARG A 86 -10.53 3.15 -11.43
C ARG A 86 -10.77 4.48 -10.71
N TYR A 87 -9.73 5.06 -10.14
CA TYR A 87 -9.83 6.32 -9.41
C TYR A 87 -9.53 7.53 -10.29
N LYS A 88 -9.28 7.32 -11.58
CA LYS A 88 -9.04 8.38 -12.56
C LYS A 88 -7.85 9.26 -12.19
N LEU A 89 -6.83 8.65 -11.62
CA LEU A 89 -5.64 9.37 -11.14
C LEU A 89 -4.73 9.80 -12.27
N ASP A 90 -4.79 9.14 -13.41
CA ASP A 90 -3.91 9.43 -14.54
C ASP A 90 -4.29 10.71 -15.29
N GLY A 91 -5.26 11.47 -14.77
CA GLY A 91 -5.65 12.73 -15.33
C GLY A 91 -6.67 12.66 -16.44
N LYS A 92 -7.10 11.49 -16.81
CA LYS A 92 -8.12 11.34 -17.85
C LYS A 92 -9.51 11.45 -17.23
N LYS A 93 -10.35 12.14 -17.92
CA LYS A 93 -11.72 12.38 -17.43
C LYS A 93 -12.71 11.46 -18.10
#